data_c2536fbfbf093f49f918297ba073a243
#
_entry.id   c2536fbfbf093f49f918297ba073a243
#
_cell.length_a   1.000
_cell.length_b   1.000
_cell.length_c   1.000
_cell.angle_alpha   90.00
_cell.angle_beta   90.00
_cell.angle_gamma   90.00
#
_symmetry.space_group_name_H-M   'P 1'
#
loop_
_entity.id
_entity.type
_entity.pdbx_description
1 polymer ?
#
loop_
_entity_poly.entity_id
_entity_poly.type
_entity_poly.pdbx_seq_one_letter_code
_entity_poly.pdbx_strand_id
1 'polypeptide(L)'
;MTPRTQRRGEHRGRPTRRRTVGALVATAVTGAVVATGAVPTSSAGAAPAWPDPEGSKPVSSTIEVSGTYDGGMKRFHGSGGLGGDSQDEGQDPIFELKDGAVLKNAVIGSPAADGVHCLGSCTLQNVWWEEVGEDAASFKGTSSSARYTVTGGGARKADDKVFQFNGAGTLTVSGFRVAGFGKLVRSCGNCRKQYTRHVVLDGVTATAPGKSLVGVNGNYGDTATLRNVTVVGDPGKKIKLCERYRGNSSGKEPSRTGTGPDGRHCRYSASDVTYE
;
A
#
# COMPACT_ATOMS: atom_id res chain seq x y z
N MET A 1 -22.98 -11.75 -62.91
CA MET A 1 -23.37 -10.71 -63.87
C MET A 1 -22.64 -9.46 -63.53
N THR A 2 -21.51 -9.21 -64.20
CA THR A 2 -20.85 -7.93 -64.47
C THR A 2 -21.75 -7.16 -65.47
N PRO A 3 -21.57 -5.86 -65.81
CA PRO A 3 -20.34 -5.09 -65.79
C PRO A 3 -20.46 -3.53 -65.56
N ARG A 4 -19.27 -2.88 -65.46
CA ARG A 4 -18.74 -1.81 -66.33
C ARG A 4 -19.22 -0.38 -66.04
N THR A 5 -18.51 0.74 -66.20
CA THR A 5 -17.26 1.17 -66.86
C THR A 5 -17.00 2.63 -66.56
N GLN A 6 -15.71 3.03 -66.36
CA GLN A 6 -14.91 4.05 -67.09
C GLN A 6 -15.53 5.47 -67.25
N ARG A 7 -14.81 6.60 -67.18
CA ARG A 7 -13.55 7.08 -67.80
C ARG A 7 -13.19 8.47 -67.31
N ARG A 8 -11.91 8.72 -67.11
CA ARG A 8 -10.96 9.64 -67.80
C ARG A 8 -11.30 11.12 -67.94
N GLY A 9 -10.27 11.96 -67.69
CA GLY A 9 -10.10 13.29 -68.21
C GLY A 9 -8.85 14.01 -67.66
N GLU A 10 -7.71 13.81 -68.34
CA GLU A 10 -6.49 14.62 -68.23
C GLU A 10 -6.75 16.01 -68.86
N HIS A 11 -6.09 17.04 -68.31
CA HIS A 11 -5.50 18.08 -69.15
C HIS A 11 -4.29 18.74 -68.50
N ARG A 12 -3.21 18.70 -69.25
CA ARG A 12 -1.92 19.38 -69.07
C ARG A 12 -2.03 20.87 -69.45
N GLY A 13 -1.15 21.67 -68.87
CA GLY A 13 -0.85 23.02 -69.33
C GLY A 13 0.31 23.66 -68.61
N ARG A 14 1.49 23.65 -69.18
CA ARG A 14 2.67 24.51 -68.92
C ARG A 14 2.78 25.46 -70.16
N PRO A 15 3.70 26.48 -70.18
CA PRO A 15 4.37 27.33 -69.19
C PRO A 15 4.33 28.83 -69.62
N THR A 16 4.79 29.76 -68.77
CA THR A 16 5.55 30.92 -69.29
C THR A 16 6.40 31.58 -68.20
N ARG A 17 7.67 31.77 -68.57
CA ARG A 17 8.67 32.59 -67.87
C ARG A 17 8.36 34.09 -68.05
N ARG A 18 8.55 34.87 -66.97
CA ARG A 18 9.03 36.27 -67.10
C ARG A 18 9.99 36.58 -65.97
N ARG A 19 11.16 37.09 -66.35
CA ARG A 19 12.21 37.69 -65.52
C ARG A 19 11.84 39.15 -65.26
N THR A 20 12.10 39.66 -64.04
CA THR A 20 12.48 41.06 -63.75
C THR A 20 13.14 41.09 -62.38
N VAL A 21 14.36 41.35 -62.37
CA VAL A 21 15.26 42.39 -61.88
C VAL A 21 14.83 43.09 -60.54
N GLY A 22 15.59 42.82 -59.53
CA GLY A 22 16.31 43.66 -58.56
C GLY A 22 15.56 44.57 -57.63
N ALA A 23 15.75 44.32 -56.34
CA ALA A 23 16.03 45.35 -55.34
C ALA A 23 16.58 44.67 -54.06
N LEU A 24 17.82 45.01 -53.73
CA LEU A 24 18.44 44.67 -52.44
C LEU A 24 17.83 45.57 -51.39
N VAL A 25 17.17 44.97 -50.43
CA VAL A 25 16.82 45.61 -49.16
C VAL A 25 17.53 44.84 -48.05
N ALA A 26 18.52 45.47 -47.45
CA ALA A 26 19.20 44.95 -46.25
C ALA A 26 18.26 45.12 -45.08
N THR A 27 17.73 44.02 -44.58
CA THR A 27 16.98 44.01 -43.30
C THR A 27 17.89 43.43 -42.21
N ALA A 28 18.16 44.23 -41.22
CA ALA A 28 18.86 43.84 -40.00
C ALA A 28 18.09 42.74 -39.29
N VAL A 29 18.72 41.58 -39.12
CA VAL A 29 18.20 40.47 -38.34
C VAL A 29 18.56 40.74 -36.87
N THR A 30 17.62 41.24 -36.09
CA THR A 30 17.69 41.22 -34.63
C THR A 30 17.47 39.77 -34.18
N GLY A 31 18.54 39.11 -33.76
CA GLY A 31 18.49 37.77 -33.19
C GLY A 31 17.76 37.81 -31.84
N ALA A 32 16.55 37.29 -31.81
CA ALA A 32 15.88 36.94 -30.55
C ALA A 32 16.55 35.68 -29.97
N VAL A 33 17.30 35.87 -28.90
CA VAL A 33 17.82 34.74 -28.10
C VAL A 33 16.63 34.13 -27.39
N VAL A 34 16.12 33.01 -27.88
CA VAL A 34 15.13 32.19 -27.15
C VAL A 34 15.92 31.48 -26.07
N ALA A 35 15.87 31.97 -24.84
CA ALA A 35 16.33 31.23 -23.68
C ALA A 35 15.41 30.03 -23.48
N THR A 36 15.83 28.85 -23.92
CA THR A 36 15.19 27.58 -23.58
C THR A 36 15.46 27.32 -22.08
N GLY A 37 14.54 27.75 -21.23
CA GLY A 37 14.55 27.38 -19.82
C GLY A 37 14.43 25.85 -19.71
N ALA A 38 15.51 25.20 -19.32
CA ALA A 38 15.48 23.79 -18.92
C ALA A 38 14.57 23.70 -17.70
N VAL A 39 13.38 23.14 -17.87
CA VAL A 39 12.52 22.76 -16.76
C VAL A 39 13.25 21.64 -16.03
N PRO A 40 13.58 21.79 -14.73
CA PRO A 40 14.17 20.70 -13.99
C PRO A 40 13.14 19.55 -13.96
N THR A 41 13.44 18.47 -14.66
CA THR A 41 12.72 17.21 -14.47
C THR A 41 13.03 16.74 -13.06
N SER A 42 12.08 16.89 -12.14
CA SER A 42 12.15 16.25 -10.84
C SER A 42 12.23 14.74 -11.11
N SER A 43 13.42 14.18 -10.96
CA SER A 43 13.59 12.73 -10.93
C SER A 43 12.74 12.22 -9.76
N ALA A 44 11.69 11.48 -10.04
CA ALA A 44 11.00 10.71 -9.02
C ALA A 44 12.08 9.86 -8.34
N GLY A 45 12.41 10.20 -7.09
CA GLY A 45 13.40 9.47 -6.32
C GLY A 45 12.99 7.99 -6.28
N ALA A 46 13.92 7.09 -6.63
CA ALA A 46 13.68 5.67 -6.48
C ALA A 46 13.17 5.41 -5.06
N ALA A 47 12.08 4.63 -4.94
CA ALA A 47 11.55 4.27 -3.63
C ALA A 47 12.71 3.72 -2.78
N PRO A 48 12.89 4.18 -1.52
CA PRO A 48 14.00 3.76 -0.69
C PRO A 48 14.07 2.23 -0.64
N ALA A 49 15.28 1.67 -0.76
CA ALA A 49 15.49 0.22 -0.70
C ALA A 49 14.96 -0.35 0.64
N TRP A 50 14.65 -1.64 0.66
CA TRP A 50 14.41 -2.35 1.91
C TRP A 50 15.69 -2.32 2.74
N PRO A 51 15.60 -2.01 4.05
CA PRO A 51 16.80 -1.90 4.86
C PRO A 51 17.46 -3.28 5.07
N ASP A 52 18.78 -3.30 5.02
CA ASP A 52 19.53 -4.45 5.49
C ASP A 52 19.57 -4.45 7.02
N PRO A 53 19.37 -5.62 7.67
CA PRO A 53 19.41 -5.70 9.13
C PRO A 53 20.83 -5.48 9.71
N GLU A 54 20.90 -4.80 10.84
CA GLU A 54 22.13 -4.59 11.63
C GLU A 54 22.47 -5.82 12.51
N GLY A 55 22.38 -7.02 11.94
CA GLY A 55 22.59 -8.29 12.62
C GLY A 55 21.31 -9.07 12.88
N SER A 56 21.42 -10.21 13.56
CA SER A 56 20.32 -11.16 13.75
C SER A 56 20.17 -11.55 15.22
N LYS A 57 18.91 -11.74 15.66
CA LYS A 57 18.56 -12.15 17.02
C LYS A 57 17.49 -13.26 16.97
N PRO A 58 17.85 -14.52 17.25
CA PRO A 58 16.87 -15.57 17.42
C PRO A 58 16.04 -15.33 18.68
N VAL A 59 14.75 -15.63 18.60
CA VAL A 59 13.75 -15.43 19.65
C VAL A 59 13.05 -16.76 19.91
N SER A 60 13.26 -17.34 21.10
CA SER A 60 12.69 -18.64 21.47
C SER A 60 11.42 -18.55 22.32
N SER A 61 11.09 -17.33 22.80
CA SER A 61 9.87 -16.99 23.51
C SER A 61 9.51 -15.53 23.26
N THR A 62 8.23 -15.21 23.28
CA THR A 62 7.72 -13.87 23.04
C THR A 62 8.42 -12.80 23.87
N ILE A 63 8.82 -11.71 23.24
CA ILE A 63 9.37 -10.54 23.89
C ILE A 63 8.23 -9.62 24.29
N GLU A 64 7.95 -9.53 25.62
CA GLU A 64 6.95 -8.60 26.14
C GLU A 64 7.52 -7.18 26.23
N VAL A 65 6.74 -6.20 25.74
CA VAL A 65 7.11 -4.79 25.72
C VAL A 65 6.06 -3.96 26.44
N SER A 66 6.44 -3.30 27.56
CA SER A 66 5.56 -2.42 28.34
C SER A 66 5.91 -0.93 28.24
N GLY A 67 6.95 -0.58 27.50
CA GLY A 67 7.42 0.79 27.25
C GLY A 67 7.93 0.91 25.82
N THR A 68 9.10 1.51 25.63
CA THR A 68 9.74 1.61 24.31
C THR A 68 10.81 0.54 24.15
N TYR A 69 10.70 -0.25 23.11
CA TYR A 69 11.72 -1.20 22.69
C TYR A 69 12.30 -0.74 21.35
N ASP A 70 13.61 -0.43 21.34
CA ASP A 70 14.36 -0.11 20.13
C ASP A 70 15.10 -1.36 19.66
N GLY A 71 14.70 -1.88 18.50
CA GLY A 71 15.31 -3.07 17.92
C GLY A 71 16.68 -2.84 17.30
N GLY A 72 17.12 -1.58 17.13
CA GLY A 72 18.40 -1.23 16.52
C GLY A 72 18.58 -1.81 15.13
N MET A 73 17.51 -1.87 14.36
CA MET A 73 17.47 -2.49 13.02
C MET A 73 17.94 -3.94 12.95
N LYS A 74 17.99 -4.66 14.08
CA LYS A 74 18.31 -6.09 14.08
C LYS A 74 17.15 -6.91 13.50
N ARG A 75 17.50 -8.02 12.83
CA ARG A 75 16.53 -9.03 12.41
C ARG A 75 16.15 -9.91 13.58
N PHE A 76 14.90 -9.89 13.99
CA PHE A 76 14.29 -10.82 14.96
C PHE A 76 13.61 -11.95 14.18
N HIS A 77 13.88 -13.19 14.55
CA HIS A 77 13.25 -14.35 13.92
C HIS A 77 12.99 -15.44 14.95
N GLY A 78 11.93 -16.20 14.74
CA GLY A 78 11.56 -17.29 15.64
C GLY A 78 12.59 -18.40 15.70
N SER A 79 12.67 -19.04 16.85
CA SER A 79 13.48 -20.23 17.10
C SER A 79 12.79 -21.09 18.16
N GLY A 80 13.14 -22.37 18.25
CA GLY A 80 12.50 -23.27 19.22
C GLY A 80 10.98 -23.27 19.08
N GLY A 81 10.24 -22.90 20.14
CA GLY A 81 8.77 -22.86 20.15
C GLY A 81 8.14 -21.79 19.23
N LEU A 82 8.91 -20.78 18.84
CA LEU A 82 8.47 -19.72 17.90
C LEU A 82 8.98 -19.97 16.47
N GLY A 83 9.32 -21.19 16.11
CA GLY A 83 9.98 -21.52 14.85
C GLY A 83 9.05 -21.68 13.64
N GLY A 84 7.84 -21.14 13.63
CA GLY A 84 6.86 -21.33 12.55
C GLY A 84 6.69 -20.11 11.62
N ASP A 85 6.53 -20.39 10.32
CA ASP A 85 6.04 -19.43 9.30
C ASP A 85 4.69 -19.91 8.71
N SER A 86 4.01 -20.83 9.40
CA SER A 86 2.73 -21.36 8.93
C SER A 86 1.60 -20.35 9.11
N GLN A 87 0.49 -20.59 8.40
CA GLN A 87 -0.76 -19.80 8.57
C GLN A 87 -1.64 -20.41 9.69
N ASP A 88 -1.02 -21.01 10.71
CA ASP A 88 -1.74 -21.64 11.82
C ASP A 88 -2.19 -20.57 12.82
N GLU A 89 -3.50 -20.48 13.03
CA GLU A 89 -4.10 -19.61 14.04
C GLU A 89 -3.63 -20.03 15.46
N GLY A 90 -3.26 -19.05 16.27
CA GLY A 90 -2.88 -19.29 17.66
C GLY A 90 -1.39 -19.48 17.91
N GLN A 91 -0.53 -19.17 16.94
CA GLN A 91 0.90 -19.05 17.18
C GLN A 91 1.18 -17.87 18.12
N ASP A 92 2.23 -17.99 18.94
CA ASP A 92 2.72 -16.90 19.75
C ASP A 92 3.47 -15.87 18.88
N PRO A 93 3.41 -14.57 19.20
CA PRO A 93 4.11 -13.54 18.44
C PRO A 93 5.59 -13.43 18.83
N ILE A 94 6.41 -12.87 17.94
CA ILE A 94 7.79 -12.45 18.29
C ILE A 94 7.76 -11.35 19.36
N PHE A 95 6.86 -10.36 19.21
CA PHE A 95 6.67 -9.28 20.18
C PHE A 95 5.23 -9.19 20.66
N GLU A 96 5.04 -9.03 21.96
CA GLU A 96 3.74 -8.67 22.54
C GLU A 96 3.83 -7.30 23.21
N LEU A 97 3.09 -6.32 22.68
CA LEU A 97 3.06 -4.95 23.14
C LEU A 97 1.88 -4.73 24.10
N LYS A 98 2.19 -4.34 25.33
CA LYS A 98 1.19 -3.90 26.31
C LYS A 98 0.62 -2.53 25.91
N ASP A 99 -0.45 -2.09 26.57
CA ASP A 99 -1.09 -0.80 26.27
C ASP A 99 -0.10 0.38 26.40
N GLY A 100 -0.04 1.20 25.34
CA GLY A 100 0.88 2.34 25.22
C GLY A 100 2.31 1.99 24.78
N ALA A 101 2.64 0.73 24.57
CA ALA A 101 4.01 0.32 24.22
C ALA A 101 4.40 0.72 22.79
N VAL A 102 5.70 0.90 22.58
CA VAL A 102 6.33 1.29 21.31
C VAL A 102 7.38 0.27 20.93
N LEU A 103 7.27 -0.30 19.73
CA LEU A 103 8.31 -1.04 19.06
C LEU A 103 8.86 -0.18 17.92
N LYS A 104 10.18 0.04 17.88
CA LYS A 104 10.79 0.81 16.82
C LYS A 104 12.07 0.19 16.28
N ASN A 105 12.40 0.51 15.00
CA ASN A 105 13.64 0.12 14.36
C ASN A 105 13.89 -1.40 14.47
N ALA A 106 12.94 -2.22 14.05
CA ALA A 106 13.07 -3.66 14.08
C ALA A 106 12.81 -4.27 12.70
N VAL A 107 13.53 -5.34 12.39
CA VAL A 107 13.27 -6.18 11.22
C VAL A 107 12.77 -7.53 11.73
N ILE A 108 11.63 -7.99 11.24
CA ILE A 108 11.10 -9.32 11.53
C ILE A 108 11.33 -10.18 10.29
N GLY A 109 12.09 -11.25 10.47
CA GLY A 109 12.46 -12.18 9.42
C GLY A 109 11.91 -13.58 9.68
N SER A 110 12.07 -14.46 8.71
CA SER A 110 11.64 -15.86 8.79
C SER A 110 12.53 -16.70 9.72
N PRO A 111 11.93 -17.59 10.56
CA PRO A 111 10.51 -17.73 10.86
C PRO A 111 9.94 -16.50 11.58
N ALA A 112 8.78 -16.00 11.12
CA ALA A 112 8.17 -14.78 11.64
C ALA A 112 7.11 -15.03 12.72
N ALA A 113 6.72 -16.27 12.94
CA ALA A 113 5.65 -16.68 13.87
C ALA A 113 4.37 -15.84 13.64
N ASP A 114 3.67 -15.36 14.69
CA ASP A 114 2.55 -14.42 14.54
C ASP A 114 3.00 -12.95 14.73
N GLY A 115 4.19 -12.63 14.24
CA GLY A 115 4.71 -11.26 14.16
C GLY A 115 4.63 -10.47 15.45
N VAL A 116 3.71 -9.48 15.52
CA VAL A 116 3.55 -8.56 16.64
C VAL A 116 2.11 -8.54 17.15
N HIS A 117 1.87 -8.75 18.45
CA HIS A 117 0.58 -8.53 19.07
C HIS A 117 0.53 -7.20 19.82
N CYS A 118 -0.48 -6.37 19.55
CA CYS A 118 -0.79 -5.18 20.32
C CYS A 118 -2.02 -5.43 21.20
N LEU A 119 -1.84 -5.57 22.50
CA LEU A 119 -2.92 -5.89 23.44
C LEU A 119 -3.78 -4.67 23.84
N GLY A 120 -3.27 -3.47 23.59
CA GLY A 120 -3.92 -2.18 23.77
C GLY A 120 -3.44 -1.20 22.70
N SER A 121 -3.47 0.10 22.99
CA SER A 121 -2.83 1.10 22.12
C SER A 121 -1.35 0.78 21.95
N CYS A 122 -0.83 0.93 20.75
CA CYS A 122 0.60 0.67 20.47
C CYS A 122 1.12 1.53 19.32
N THR A 123 2.44 1.62 19.25
CA THR A 123 3.12 2.25 18.11
C THR A 123 4.16 1.31 17.54
N LEU A 124 4.09 1.10 16.23
CA LEU A 124 5.09 0.40 15.42
C LEU A 124 5.76 1.46 14.53
N GLN A 125 7.01 1.81 14.82
CA GLN A 125 7.75 2.86 14.12
C GLN A 125 8.94 2.29 13.40
N ASN A 126 9.01 2.40 12.07
CA ASN A 126 10.11 1.87 11.27
C ASN A 126 10.32 0.36 11.54
N VAL A 127 9.23 -0.42 11.50
CA VAL A 127 9.25 -1.87 11.65
C VAL A 127 9.08 -2.51 10.27
N TRP A 128 9.89 -3.51 9.98
CA TRP A 128 9.99 -4.14 8.68
C TRP A 128 9.76 -5.64 8.78
N TRP A 129 8.92 -6.22 7.93
CA TRP A 129 8.71 -7.65 7.81
C TRP A 129 9.25 -8.13 6.47
N GLU A 130 10.36 -8.89 6.49
CA GLU A 130 10.96 -9.49 5.30
C GLU A 130 10.12 -10.61 4.73
N GLU A 131 9.42 -11.29 5.61
CA GLU A 131 8.41 -12.30 5.36
C GLU A 131 7.37 -12.23 6.48
N VAL A 132 6.11 -12.39 6.13
CA VAL A 132 5.01 -12.39 7.08
C VAL A 132 4.63 -13.85 7.33
N GLY A 133 4.64 -14.27 8.59
CA GLY A 133 4.14 -15.57 9.01
C GLY A 133 2.60 -15.62 8.91
N GLU A 134 1.89 -15.79 10.03
CA GLU A 134 0.42 -15.73 10.01
C GLU A 134 -0.04 -14.28 9.76
N ASP A 135 0.32 -13.35 10.64
CA ASP A 135 0.11 -11.90 10.47
C ASP A 135 1.42 -11.12 10.74
N ALA A 136 1.63 -9.99 10.09
CA ALA A 136 2.72 -9.09 10.46
C ALA A 136 2.46 -8.45 11.82
N ALA A 137 1.22 -7.99 12.05
CA ALA A 137 0.77 -7.56 13.37
C ALA A 137 -0.75 -7.73 13.55
N SER A 138 -1.12 -8.15 14.77
CA SER A 138 -2.50 -8.30 15.22
C SER A 138 -2.85 -7.27 16.30
N PHE A 139 -3.88 -6.43 16.04
CA PHE A 139 -4.35 -5.39 16.97
C PHE A 139 -5.53 -5.92 17.78
N LYS A 140 -5.32 -6.14 19.08
CA LYS A 140 -6.22 -6.92 19.95
C LYS A 140 -6.89 -6.11 21.09
N GLY A 141 -6.56 -4.84 21.27
CA GLY A 141 -7.15 -3.99 22.34
C GLY A 141 -8.67 -3.85 22.22
N THR A 142 -9.37 -3.83 23.34
CA THR A 142 -10.84 -3.87 23.40
C THR A 142 -11.50 -2.51 23.62
N SER A 143 -10.71 -1.46 23.92
CA SER A 143 -11.23 -0.11 24.10
C SER A 143 -11.52 0.57 22.78
N SER A 144 -12.69 1.19 22.63
CA SER A 144 -13.01 2.02 21.47
C SER A 144 -12.11 3.26 21.34
N SER A 145 -11.43 3.65 22.41
CA SER A 145 -10.43 4.72 22.42
C SER A 145 -9.02 4.25 22.06
N ALA A 146 -8.79 2.95 21.87
CA ALA A 146 -7.48 2.41 21.52
C ALA A 146 -6.96 3.04 20.20
N ARG A 147 -5.67 3.36 20.19
CA ARG A 147 -4.97 3.95 19.04
C ARG A 147 -3.77 3.08 18.69
N TYR A 148 -3.78 2.59 17.47
CA TYR A 148 -2.68 1.82 16.92
C TYR A 148 -2.04 2.66 15.83
N THR A 149 -0.75 2.90 15.94
CA THR A 149 0.01 3.72 15.00
C THR A 149 1.10 2.90 14.36
N VAL A 150 1.08 2.82 13.03
CA VAL A 150 2.17 2.25 12.22
C VAL A 150 2.73 3.38 11.38
N THR A 151 4.01 3.71 11.59
CA THR A 151 4.67 4.83 10.91
C THR A 151 5.97 4.38 10.27
N GLY A 152 6.09 4.58 8.95
CA GLY A 152 7.22 4.06 8.18
C GLY A 152 7.26 2.53 8.21
N GLY A 153 8.38 1.96 7.80
CA GLY A 153 8.52 0.52 7.72
C GLY A 153 7.90 -0.11 6.47
N GLY A 154 7.75 -1.43 6.49
CA GLY A 154 7.14 -2.14 5.37
C GLY A 154 6.99 -3.64 5.62
N ALA A 155 6.15 -4.29 4.83
CA ALA A 155 5.95 -5.74 4.85
C ALA A 155 5.95 -6.31 3.43
N ARG A 156 6.51 -7.50 3.29
CA ARG A 156 6.49 -8.24 2.02
C ARG A 156 6.24 -9.73 2.25
N LYS A 157 5.77 -10.40 1.19
CA LYS A 157 5.48 -11.83 1.21
C LYS A 157 4.45 -12.21 2.29
N ALA A 158 3.30 -11.55 2.27
CA ALA A 158 2.17 -11.88 3.13
C ALA A 158 1.13 -12.67 2.34
N ASP A 159 1.01 -13.95 2.57
CA ASP A 159 0.10 -14.81 1.80
C ASP A 159 -1.37 -14.44 2.01
N ASP A 160 -1.76 -14.07 3.23
CA ASP A 160 -3.09 -13.59 3.54
C ASP A 160 -3.09 -12.14 4.03
N LYS A 161 -2.79 -11.85 5.30
CA LYS A 161 -2.92 -10.53 5.88
C LYS A 161 -1.57 -9.96 6.34
N VAL A 162 -1.38 -8.65 6.19
CA VAL A 162 -0.29 -7.93 6.85
C VAL A 162 -0.74 -7.50 8.25
N PHE A 163 -1.88 -6.83 8.34
CA PHE A 163 -2.43 -6.33 9.59
C PHE A 163 -3.82 -6.89 9.85
N GLN A 164 -3.94 -7.68 10.92
CA GLN A 164 -5.19 -8.24 11.39
C GLN A 164 -5.76 -7.33 12.51
N PHE A 165 -6.94 -6.77 12.30
CA PHE A 165 -7.58 -5.89 13.25
C PHE A 165 -8.71 -6.61 14.00
N ASN A 166 -8.38 -7.23 15.13
CA ASN A 166 -9.30 -8.02 15.95
C ASN A 166 -10.04 -7.17 16.99
N GLY A 167 -9.35 -6.21 17.57
CA GLY A 167 -9.85 -5.35 18.64
C GLY A 167 -10.74 -4.19 18.17
N ALA A 168 -10.90 -3.20 19.02
CA ALA A 168 -11.65 -1.97 18.79
C ALA A 168 -10.71 -0.78 18.57
N GLY A 169 -11.23 0.35 18.11
CA GLY A 169 -10.50 1.63 18.05
C GLY A 169 -10.07 2.03 16.65
N THR A 170 -8.95 2.73 16.56
CA THR A 170 -8.44 3.29 15.28
C THR A 170 -7.03 2.83 15.00
N LEU A 171 -6.83 2.26 13.82
CA LEU A 171 -5.52 1.93 13.25
C LEU A 171 -5.15 2.99 12.20
N THR A 172 -4.03 3.67 12.42
CA THR A 172 -3.43 4.60 11.45
C THR A 172 -2.14 4.00 10.92
N VAL A 173 -2.04 3.85 9.60
CA VAL A 173 -0.85 3.38 8.89
C VAL A 173 -0.36 4.50 8.00
N SER A 174 0.85 5.01 8.25
CA SER A 174 1.41 6.14 7.51
C SER A 174 2.81 5.88 6.99
N GLY A 175 3.09 6.30 5.75
CA GLY A 175 4.40 6.15 5.12
C GLY A 175 4.89 4.70 5.02
N PHE A 176 3.98 3.74 4.95
CA PHE A 176 4.25 2.30 4.98
C PHE A 176 4.35 1.72 3.57
N ARG A 177 5.21 0.74 3.39
CA ARG A 177 5.37 0.03 2.11
C ARG A 177 4.94 -1.41 2.21
N VAL A 178 4.17 -1.87 1.23
CA VAL A 178 3.76 -3.28 1.15
C VAL A 178 4.01 -3.83 -0.25
N ALA A 179 4.49 -5.08 -0.33
CA ALA A 179 4.76 -5.75 -1.61
C ALA A 179 4.50 -7.26 -1.51
N GLY A 180 3.80 -7.85 -2.49
CA GLY A 180 3.49 -9.27 -2.48
C GLY A 180 2.59 -9.65 -1.28
N PHE A 181 1.30 -9.28 -1.34
CA PHE A 181 0.40 -9.40 -0.18
C PHE A 181 -1.02 -9.82 -0.55
N GLY A 182 -1.68 -10.51 0.37
CA GLY A 182 -3.10 -10.77 0.28
C GLY A 182 -3.90 -9.51 0.62
N LYS A 183 -3.91 -9.10 1.89
CA LYS A 183 -4.58 -7.87 2.36
C LYS A 183 -3.64 -7.06 3.24
N LEU A 184 -3.56 -5.72 3.04
CA LEU A 184 -2.76 -4.90 3.94
C LEU A 184 -3.42 -4.78 5.31
N VAL A 185 -4.72 -4.48 5.37
CA VAL A 185 -5.48 -4.42 6.63
C VAL A 185 -6.78 -5.19 6.50
N ARG A 186 -7.07 -6.04 7.47
CA ARG A 186 -8.36 -6.75 7.54
C ARG A 186 -8.99 -6.60 8.93
N SER A 187 -10.14 -5.96 9.01
CA SER A 187 -11.02 -6.04 10.18
C SER A 187 -11.52 -7.48 10.35
N CYS A 188 -11.37 -8.06 11.54
CA CYS A 188 -11.81 -9.43 11.77
C CYS A 188 -13.29 -9.62 11.41
N GLY A 189 -13.55 -10.46 10.43
CA GLY A 189 -14.89 -10.66 9.89
C GLY A 189 -15.71 -11.73 10.60
N ASN A 190 -15.07 -12.60 11.40
CA ASN A 190 -15.67 -13.78 12.03
C ASN A 190 -15.30 -13.95 13.51
N CYS A 191 -14.64 -12.97 14.12
CA CYS A 191 -14.32 -12.98 15.54
C CYS A 191 -15.59 -13.13 16.40
N ARG A 192 -15.52 -13.92 17.47
CA ARG A 192 -16.64 -14.11 18.41
C ARG A 192 -17.17 -12.80 18.98
N LYS A 193 -16.27 -11.87 19.34
CA LYS A 193 -16.59 -10.53 19.77
C LYS A 193 -16.27 -9.56 18.64
N GLN A 194 -17.28 -8.82 18.22
CA GLN A 194 -17.13 -7.83 17.17
C GLN A 194 -17.10 -6.42 17.77
N TYR A 195 -16.40 -5.54 17.06
CA TYR A 195 -16.19 -4.15 17.45
C TYR A 195 -16.35 -3.24 16.23
N THR A 196 -16.56 -1.96 16.46
CA THR A 196 -16.40 -0.93 15.45
C THR A 196 -14.91 -0.59 15.33
N ARG A 197 -14.39 -0.59 14.10
CA ARG A 197 -12.98 -0.37 13.77
C ARG A 197 -12.82 0.74 12.74
N HIS A 198 -11.84 1.58 12.93
CA HIS A 198 -11.53 2.64 12.00
C HIS A 198 -10.11 2.49 11.48
N VAL A 199 -9.95 2.49 10.16
CA VAL A 199 -8.64 2.38 9.50
C VAL A 199 -8.37 3.68 8.77
N VAL A 200 -7.15 4.19 8.92
CA VAL A 200 -6.63 5.33 8.16
C VAL A 200 -5.34 4.89 7.48
N LEU A 201 -5.30 4.97 6.16
CA LEU A 201 -4.08 4.80 5.38
C LEU A 201 -3.67 6.16 4.82
N ASP A 202 -2.42 6.59 5.08
CA ASP A 202 -1.89 7.86 4.58
C ASP A 202 -0.44 7.71 4.11
N GLY A 203 -0.17 8.02 2.83
CA GLY A 203 1.16 7.87 2.26
C GLY A 203 1.62 6.42 2.12
N VAL A 204 0.70 5.47 1.92
CA VAL A 204 1.02 4.05 1.74
C VAL A 204 1.42 3.78 0.30
N THR A 205 2.53 3.06 0.11
CA THR A 205 2.95 2.54 -1.20
C THR A 205 2.70 1.04 -1.27
N ALA A 206 1.86 0.61 -2.21
CA ALA A 206 1.50 -0.78 -2.43
C ALA A 206 2.00 -1.28 -3.78
N THR A 207 2.97 -2.18 -3.77
CA THR A 207 3.56 -2.78 -4.97
C THR A 207 2.90 -4.12 -5.29
N ALA A 208 2.42 -4.28 -6.51
CA ALA A 208 1.86 -5.54 -7.00
C ALA A 208 2.91 -6.69 -6.98
N PRO A 209 2.48 -7.95 -6.80
CA PRO A 209 1.10 -8.39 -6.70
C PRO A 209 0.49 -8.13 -5.31
N GLY A 210 -0.82 -7.87 -5.29
CA GLY A 210 -1.62 -7.70 -4.07
C GLY A 210 -3.10 -7.93 -4.36
N LYS A 211 -3.89 -8.29 -3.34
CA LYS A 211 -5.33 -8.51 -3.50
C LYS A 211 -6.14 -7.29 -3.08
N SER A 212 -5.96 -6.79 -1.84
CA SER A 212 -6.65 -5.58 -1.40
C SER A 212 -5.88 -4.80 -0.32
N LEU A 213 -6.12 -3.48 -0.24
CA LEU A 213 -5.51 -2.67 0.83
C LEU A 213 -6.32 -2.79 2.13
N VAL A 214 -7.63 -2.58 2.09
CA VAL A 214 -8.43 -2.64 3.32
C VAL A 214 -9.71 -3.44 3.11
N GLY A 215 -10.00 -4.33 4.07
CA GLY A 215 -11.27 -5.01 4.19
C GLY A 215 -11.97 -4.64 5.51
N VAL A 216 -13.16 -4.02 5.43
CA VAL A 216 -13.95 -3.55 6.59
C VAL A 216 -15.31 -4.22 6.68
N ASN A 217 -15.87 -4.36 7.89
CA ASN A 217 -17.18 -4.95 8.11
C ASN A 217 -18.24 -3.84 8.26
N GLY A 218 -18.93 -3.50 7.16
CA GLY A 218 -19.89 -2.41 7.14
C GLY A 218 -21.07 -2.59 8.13
N ASN A 219 -21.48 -3.82 8.40
CA ASN A 219 -22.55 -4.10 9.37
C ASN A 219 -22.16 -3.85 10.84
N TYR A 220 -20.87 -3.66 11.14
CA TYR A 220 -20.39 -3.27 12.47
C TYR A 220 -19.96 -1.80 12.53
N GLY A 221 -20.21 -1.02 11.48
CA GLY A 221 -19.89 0.41 11.42
C GLY A 221 -18.41 0.70 11.15
N ASP A 222 -17.65 -0.29 10.71
CA ASP A 222 -16.24 -0.10 10.35
C ASP A 222 -16.08 0.94 9.23
N THR A 223 -14.97 1.67 9.26
CA THR A 223 -14.61 2.63 8.21
C THR A 223 -13.16 2.50 7.80
N ALA A 224 -12.87 2.83 6.56
CA ALA A 224 -11.53 3.01 6.02
C ALA A 224 -11.44 4.37 5.32
N THR A 225 -10.44 5.17 5.67
CA THR A 225 -10.09 6.42 5.00
C THR A 225 -8.72 6.26 4.36
N LEU A 226 -8.63 6.52 3.05
CA LEU A 226 -7.38 6.43 2.30
C LEU A 226 -6.99 7.81 1.81
N ARG A 227 -5.70 8.15 1.93
CA ARG A 227 -5.11 9.39 1.44
C ARG A 227 -3.70 9.11 0.93
N ASN A 228 -3.28 9.83 -0.12
CA ASN A 228 -1.91 9.77 -0.63
C ASN A 228 -1.41 8.34 -0.87
N VAL A 229 -2.26 7.45 -1.39
CA VAL A 229 -1.92 6.06 -1.66
C VAL A 229 -1.26 5.96 -3.04
N THR A 230 -0.11 5.30 -3.11
CA THR A 230 0.55 4.97 -4.38
C THR A 230 0.45 3.47 -4.63
N VAL A 231 -0.07 3.09 -5.80
CA VAL A 231 -0.12 1.70 -6.27
C VAL A 231 0.86 1.54 -7.42
N VAL A 232 1.85 0.67 -7.23
CA VAL A 232 2.96 0.46 -8.16
C VAL A 232 2.84 -0.87 -8.88
N GLY A 233 3.00 -0.87 -10.23
CA GLY A 233 3.06 -2.09 -11.02
C GLY A 233 1.72 -2.80 -11.19
N ASP A 234 0.59 -2.10 -11.05
CA ASP A 234 -0.77 -2.64 -11.25
C ASP A 234 -1.55 -1.91 -12.37
N PRO A 235 -1.09 -2.00 -13.63
CA PRO A 235 -1.73 -1.32 -14.75
C PRO A 235 -3.19 -1.75 -14.98
N GLY A 236 -3.54 -2.95 -14.52
CA GLY A 236 -4.89 -3.50 -14.60
C GLY A 236 -5.80 -3.10 -13.43
N LYS A 237 -5.32 -2.33 -12.46
CA LYS A 237 -6.04 -1.93 -11.25
C LYS A 237 -6.71 -3.11 -10.54
N LYS A 238 -5.97 -4.21 -10.41
CA LYS A 238 -6.45 -5.46 -9.82
C LYS A 238 -6.51 -5.39 -8.30
N ILE A 239 -5.60 -4.62 -7.68
CA ILE A 239 -5.58 -4.40 -6.24
C ILE A 239 -6.83 -3.61 -5.84
N LYS A 240 -7.68 -4.19 -4.99
CA LYS A 240 -8.87 -3.52 -4.47
C LYS A 240 -8.47 -2.57 -3.34
N LEU A 241 -8.75 -1.29 -3.50
CA LEU A 241 -8.35 -0.27 -2.51
C LEU A 241 -9.12 -0.43 -1.20
N CYS A 242 -10.44 -0.72 -1.29
CA CYS A 242 -11.27 -0.96 -0.12
C CYS A 242 -12.39 -1.95 -0.47
N GLU A 243 -12.54 -2.96 0.37
CA GLU A 243 -13.59 -3.97 0.27
C GLU A 243 -14.50 -3.91 1.49
N ARG A 244 -15.80 -4.02 1.28
CA ARG A 244 -16.81 -4.08 2.33
C ARG A 244 -17.31 -5.50 2.49
N TYR A 245 -17.46 -5.90 3.74
CA TYR A 245 -17.94 -7.23 4.12
C TYR A 245 -19.11 -7.14 5.08
N ARG A 246 -19.91 -8.20 5.12
CA ARG A 246 -20.82 -8.51 6.21
C ARG A 246 -20.13 -9.50 7.13
N GLY A 247 -19.63 -9.00 8.25
CA GLY A 247 -19.01 -9.81 9.28
C GLY A 247 -20.05 -10.52 10.14
N ASN A 248 -19.59 -11.48 10.94
CA ASN A 248 -20.43 -12.25 11.86
C ASN A 248 -19.63 -12.58 13.14
N SER A 249 -20.30 -13.14 14.15
CA SER A 249 -19.69 -13.60 15.41
C SER A 249 -19.74 -15.11 15.57
N SER A 250 -20.01 -15.83 14.49
CA SER A 250 -20.22 -17.28 14.50
C SER A 250 -19.02 -18.09 13.97
N GLY A 251 -17.90 -17.41 13.65
CA GLY A 251 -16.72 -18.06 13.08
C GLY A 251 -16.84 -18.39 11.59
N LYS A 252 -17.99 -18.09 10.95
CA LYS A 252 -18.19 -18.36 9.52
C LYS A 252 -17.45 -17.33 8.67
N GLU A 253 -17.07 -17.74 7.46
CA GLU A 253 -16.46 -16.83 6.51
C GLU A 253 -17.37 -15.62 6.23
N PRO A 254 -16.87 -14.37 6.34
CA PRO A 254 -17.67 -13.17 6.06
C PRO A 254 -17.94 -13.01 4.57
N SER A 255 -19.14 -12.56 4.21
CA SER A 255 -19.49 -12.33 2.81
C SER A 255 -19.11 -10.93 2.36
N ARG A 256 -18.46 -10.80 1.18
CA ARG A 256 -18.16 -9.52 0.56
C ARG A 256 -19.45 -8.88 0.04
N THR A 257 -19.67 -7.60 0.40
CA THR A 257 -20.85 -6.83 0.02
C THR A 257 -20.57 -5.74 -1.00
N GLY A 258 -19.31 -5.41 -1.25
CA GLY A 258 -18.94 -4.42 -2.25
C GLY A 258 -17.47 -4.04 -2.23
N THR A 259 -17.05 -3.27 -3.23
CA THR A 259 -15.70 -2.74 -3.38
C THR A 259 -15.76 -1.27 -3.78
N GLY A 260 -14.65 -0.57 -3.57
CA GLY A 260 -14.52 0.84 -3.95
C GLY A 260 -15.16 1.81 -2.95
N PRO A 261 -15.08 3.13 -3.23
CA PRO A 261 -15.58 4.16 -2.33
C PRO A 261 -17.12 4.15 -2.28
N ASP A 262 -17.68 4.39 -1.09
CA ASP A 262 -19.10 4.56 -0.87
C ASP A 262 -19.42 5.79 0.01
N GLY A 263 -18.39 6.56 0.36
CA GLY A 263 -18.51 7.76 1.20
C GLY A 263 -18.83 7.48 2.66
N ARG A 264 -19.22 6.25 3.01
CA ARG A 264 -19.60 5.84 4.36
C ARG A 264 -18.55 4.94 5.01
N HIS A 265 -18.29 3.78 4.43
CA HIS A 265 -17.36 2.79 4.96
C HIS A 265 -16.00 2.88 4.29
N CYS A 266 -15.97 3.07 2.98
CA CYS A 266 -14.77 3.30 2.18
C CYS A 266 -14.71 4.77 1.74
N ARG A 267 -13.84 5.56 2.35
CA ARG A 267 -13.77 7.02 2.22
C ARG A 267 -12.49 7.41 1.50
N TYR A 268 -12.58 7.62 0.21
CA TYR A 268 -11.51 8.15 -0.63
C TYR A 268 -12.07 8.57 -1.98
N SER A 269 -11.33 9.38 -2.71
CA SER A 269 -11.61 9.84 -4.07
C SER A 269 -10.48 9.44 -5.02
N ALA A 270 -10.64 9.72 -6.30
CA ALA A 270 -9.59 9.41 -7.29
C ALA A 270 -8.29 10.20 -7.03
N SER A 271 -8.40 11.41 -6.46
CA SER A 271 -7.23 12.24 -6.13
C SER A 271 -6.41 11.73 -4.94
N ASP A 272 -6.95 10.82 -4.15
CA ASP A 272 -6.27 10.19 -3.02
C ASP A 272 -5.37 9.01 -3.45
N VAL A 273 -5.36 8.64 -4.74
CA VAL A 273 -4.69 7.43 -5.24
C VAL A 273 -3.93 7.71 -6.53
N THR A 274 -2.64 7.41 -6.52
CA THR A 274 -1.75 7.46 -7.69
C THR A 274 -1.42 6.03 -8.15
N TYR A 275 -1.36 5.80 -9.45
CA TYR A 275 -0.92 4.53 -10.06
C TYR A 275 0.36 4.77 -10.86
N GLU A 276 1.39 3.96 -10.60
CA GLU A 276 2.72 4.02 -11.22
C GLU A 276 3.10 2.68 -11.86
#